data_ed10321f27a2811f4b2a17aec1d821f7
#
_entry.id   ed10321f27a2811f4b2a17aec1d821f7
#
_cell.length_a   1.000
_cell.length_b   1.000
_cell.length_c   1.000
_cell.angle_alpha   90.00
_cell.angle_beta   90.00
_cell.angle_gamma   90.00
#
_symmetry.space_group_name_H-M   'P 1'
#
loop_
_entity.id
_entity.type
_entity.pdbx_description
1 polymer ?
#
loop_
_entity_poly.entity_id
_entity_poly.type
_entity_poly.pdbx_seq_one_letter_code
_entity_poly.pdbx_strand_id
1 'polypeptide(L)'
;MNRTRLLTTMALFVAIGTLGSHLLWFPAGIAKAYPVQHAVNVLAAVTLGPLPAAAVAFMIGLLRNLLGFGTLLAFPGGIIGAFLAGVLYLKFGRKIWAAVGEVVGTGIIGALFAVPYAKVLMGSAAGAFFFVPPFLVSSIAGAAIGWMVLAKVKEKNLVQNM
;
A
#
# COMPACT_ATOMS: atom_id res chain seq x y z
N MET A 1 7.38 -20.78 1.87
CA MET A 1 8.10 -20.07 2.97
C MET A 1 7.63 -20.64 4.31
N ASN A 2 8.51 -20.89 5.30
CA ASN A 2 8.08 -21.37 6.61
C ASN A 2 7.36 -20.23 7.38
N ARG A 3 6.53 -20.60 8.37
CA ARG A 3 5.67 -19.66 9.11
C ARG A 3 6.44 -18.55 9.83
N THR A 4 7.57 -18.90 10.45
CA THR A 4 8.43 -17.93 11.16
C THR A 4 8.99 -16.89 10.20
N ARG A 5 9.55 -17.31 9.06
CA ARG A 5 10.08 -16.40 8.04
C ARG A 5 8.99 -15.48 7.47
N LEU A 6 7.77 -15.99 7.24
CA LEU A 6 6.64 -15.19 6.80
C LEU A 6 6.34 -14.06 7.79
N LEU A 7 6.15 -14.42 9.05
CA LEU A 7 5.80 -13.45 10.10
C LEU A 7 6.90 -12.41 10.33
N THR A 8 8.17 -12.83 10.33
CA THR A 8 9.30 -11.91 10.48
C THR A 8 9.39 -10.93 9.31
N THR A 9 9.19 -11.41 8.06
CA THR A 9 9.20 -10.54 6.88
C THR A 9 8.01 -9.58 6.90
N MET A 10 6.82 -10.04 7.29
CA MET A 10 5.66 -9.16 7.46
C MET A 10 5.93 -8.08 8.52
N ALA A 11 6.48 -8.45 9.68
CA ALA A 11 6.82 -7.51 10.76
C ALA A 11 7.84 -6.46 10.29
N LEU A 12 8.84 -6.87 9.51
CA LEU A 12 9.83 -5.95 8.92
C LEU A 12 9.16 -4.95 7.98
N PHE A 13 8.27 -5.41 7.08
CA PHE A 13 7.54 -4.53 6.19
C PHE A 13 6.62 -3.58 6.96
N VAL A 14 5.95 -4.05 8.00
CA VAL A 14 5.12 -3.20 8.87
C VAL A 14 5.97 -2.12 9.53
N ALA A 15 7.13 -2.46 10.07
CA ALA A 15 8.04 -1.50 10.68
C ALA A 15 8.52 -0.45 9.68
N ILE A 16 9.02 -0.88 8.51
CA ILE A 16 9.48 0.03 7.44
C ILE A 16 8.34 0.93 6.96
N GLY A 17 7.16 0.37 6.71
CA GLY A 17 6.00 1.12 6.22
C GLY A 17 5.50 2.15 7.24
N THR A 18 5.47 1.79 8.52
CA THR A 18 5.02 2.68 9.59
C THR A 18 6.04 3.81 9.83
N LEU A 19 7.30 3.48 10.10
CA LEU A 19 8.36 4.46 10.37
C LEU A 19 8.64 5.34 9.14
N GLY A 20 8.74 4.72 7.96
CA GLY A 20 8.97 5.45 6.72
C GLY A 20 7.84 6.43 6.37
N SER A 21 6.60 6.07 6.67
CA SER A 21 5.46 6.99 6.50
C SER A 21 5.47 8.16 7.50
N HIS A 22 6.06 7.98 8.66
CA HIS A 22 6.25 9.08 9.62
C HIS A 22 7.33 10.05 9.17
N LEU A 23 8.43 9.53 8.64
CA LEU A 23 9.62 10.32 8.28
C LEU A 23 9.52 10.94 6.88
N LEU A 24 8.89 10.25 5.92
CA LEU A 24 8.88 10.61 4.50
C LEU A 24 7.44 10.77 4.00
N TRP A 25 6.98 12.00 4.01
CA TRP A 25 5.72 12.42 3.42
C TRP A 25 5.87 13.77 2.73
N PHE A 26 4.96 14.06 1.80
CA PHE A 26 4.90 15.37 1.15
C PHE A 26 3.44 15.81 0.95
N PRO A 27 3.16 17.11 0.82
CA PRO A 27 1.82 17.59 0.58
C PRO A 27 1.33 17.18 -0.82
N ALA A 28 0.12 16.66 -0.90
CA ALA A 28 -0.58 16.31 -2.14
C ALA A 28 -1.96 16.97 -2.14
N GLY A 29 -2.00 18.25 -2.50
CA GLY A 29 -3.19 19.08 -2.37
C GLY A 29 -3.56 19.27 -0.90
N ILE A 30 -4.75 18.82 -0.53
CA ILE A 30 -5.31 18.94 0.82
C ILE A 30 -4.88 17.81 1.78
N ALA A 31 -4.22 16.78 1.28
CA ALA A 31 -3.79 15.62 2.05
C ALA A 31 -2.28 15.44 2.02
N LYS A 32 -1.77 14.55 2.88
CA LYS A 32 -0.38 14.11 2.86
C LYS A 32 -0.25 12.87 2.01
N ALA A 33 0.74 12.83 1.12
CA ALA A 33 1.14 11.63 0.39
C ALA A 33 2.18 10.85 1.20
N TYR A 34 2.06 9.53 1.23
CA TYR A 34 2.92 8.62 2.00
C TYR A 34 3.54 7.56 1.09
N PRO A 35 4.53 7.91 0.26
CA PRO A 35 5.06 7.02 -0.77
C PRO A 35 5.66 5.73 -0.21
N VAL A 36 6.28 5.77 0.98
CA VAL A 36 6.91 4.59 1.58
C VAL A 36 5.90 3.49 1.86
N GLN A 37 4.70 3.82 2.35
CA GLN A 37 3.65 2.81 2.56
C GLN A 37 3.29 2.08 1.27
N HIS A 38 3.09 2.79 0.18
CA HIS A 38 2.72 2.21 -1.11
C HIS A 38 3.88 1.44 -1.77
N ALA A 39 5.12 1.89 -1.56
CA ALA A 39 6.31 1.11 -1.95
C ALA A 39 6.36 -0.23 -1.21
N VAL A 40 6.12 -0.23 0.10
CA VAL A 40 6.05 -1.45 0.91
C VAL A 40 4.91 -2.37 0.47
N ASN A 41 3.75 -1.82 0.11
CA ASN A 41 2.64 -2.61 -0.44
C ASN A 41 3.06 -3.39 -1.69
N VAL A 42 3.73 -2.73 -2.65
CA VAL A 42 4.24 -3.38 -3.87
C VAL A 42 5.30 -4.43 -3.54
N LEU A 43 6.24 -4.13 -2.63
CA LEU A 43 7.28 -5.07 -2.20
C LEU A 43 6.66 -6.30 -1.51
N ALA A 44 5.76 -6.10 -0.57
CA ALA A 44 5.07 -7.17 0.14
C ALA A 44 4.20 -8.02 -0.81
N ALA A 45 3.50 -7.39 -1.75
CA ALA A 45 2.68 -8.06 -2.75
C ALA A 45 3.48 -9.04 -3.62
N VAL A 46 4.67 -8.62 -4.08
CA VAL A 46 5.56 -9.45 -4.93
C VAL A 46 6.27 -10.53 -4.12
N THR A 47 6.62 -10.28 -2.87
CA THR A 47 7.42 -11.20 -2.05
C THR A 47 6.61 -12.17 -1.21
N LEU A 48 5.42 -11.78 -0.78
CA LEU A 48 4.58 -12.53 0.16
C LEU A 48 3.24 -12.97 -0.45
N GLY A 49 2.85 -12.35 -1.56
CA GLY A 49 1.53 -12.58 -2.18
C GLY A 49 0.42 -11.68 -1.61
N PRO A 50 -0.81 -11.78 -2.17
CA PRO A 50 -1.87 -10.81 -1.96
C PRO A 50 -2.39 -10.73 -0.52
N LEU A 51 -2.67 -11.85 0.13
CA LEU A 51 -3.25 -11.87 1.48
C LEU A 51 -2.27 -11.36 2.56
N PRO A 52 -1.00 -11.82 2.62
CA PRO A 52 -0.03 -11.26 3.56
C PRO A 52 0.27 -9.78 3.29
N ALA A 53 0.30 -9.34 2.02
CA ALA A 53 0.48 -7.93 1.69
C ALA A 53 -0.67 -7.06 2.19
N ALA A 54 -1.91 -7.50 2.02
CA ALA A 54 -3.08 -6.83 2.58
C ALA A 54 -3.04 -6.75 4.12
N ALA A 55 -2.60 -7.83 4.78
CA ALA A 55 -2.40 -7.84 6.23
C ALA A 55 -1.30 -6.87 6.69
N VAL A 56 -0.18 -6.79 5.96
CA VAL A 56 0.88 -5.78 6.20
C VAL A 56 0.32 -4.37 6.05
N ALA A 57 -0.43 -4.09 4.98
CA ALA A 57 -1.04 -2.77 4.75
C ALA A 57 -2.04 -2.39 5.87
N PHE A 58 -2.85 -3.35 6.31
CA PHE A 58 -3.75 -3.16 7.45
C PHE A 58 -2.98 -2.81 8.72
N MET A 59 -1.93 -3.55 9.05
CA MET A 59 -1.11 -3.31 10.25
C MET A 59 -0.39 -1.96 10.20
N ILE A 60 0.12 -1.54 9.04
CA ILE A 60 0.69 -0.20 8.86
C ILE A 60 -0.37 0.87 9.13
N GLY A 61 -1.56 0.73 8.54
CA GLY A 61 -2.69 1.65 8.77
C GLY A 61 -3.08 1.71 10.24
N LEU A 62 -3.17 0.56 10.91
CA LEU A 62 -3.49 0.46 12.33
C LEU A 62 -2.46 1.16 13.21
N LEU A 63 -1.18 0.84 13.06
CA LEU A 63 -0.11 1.43 13.86
C LEU A 63 -0.02 2.95 13.63
N ARG A 64 -0.15 3.42 12.39
CA ARG A 64 -0.15 4.86 12.09
C ARG A 64 -1.30 5.59 12.79
N ASN A 65 -2.49 4.99 12.83
CA ASN A 65 -3.63 5.57 13.53
C ASN A 65 -3.42 5.57 15.06
N LEU A 66 -2.94 4.47 15.64
CA LEU A 66 -2.64 4.37 17.07
C LEU A 66 -1.55 5.35 17.51
N LEU A 67 -0.56 5.61 16.65
CA LEU A 67 0.53 6.56 16.90
C LEU A 67 0.16 8.03 16.58
N GLY A 68 -1.07 8.30 16.11
CA GLY A 68 -1.60 9.65 15.93
C GLY A 68 -1.18 10.39 14.66
N PHE A 69 -0.52 9.73 13.69
CA PHE A 69 -0.16 10.35 12.40
C PHE A 69 -0.82 9.70 11.18
N GLY A 70 -1.73 8.76 11.41
CA GLY A 70 -2.58 8.16 10.39
C GLY A 70 -3.98 8.77 10.32
N THR A 71 -4.75 8.30 9.35
CA THR A 71 -6.19 8.54 9.25
C THR A 71 -6.90 7.25 8.91
N LEU A 72 -8.19 7.14 9.25
CA LEU A 72 -9.02 5.97 8.89
C LEU A 72 -9.10 5.74 7.36
N LEU A 73 -8.84 6.78 6.58
CA LEU A 73 -8.81 6.71 5.11
C LEU A 73 -7.64 5.86 4.57
N ALA A 74 -6.62 5.59 5.37
CA ALA A 74 -5.50 4.74 4.99
C ALA A 74 -5.91 3.26 4.80
N PHE A 75 -6.97 2.80 5.49
CA PHE A 75 -7.38 1.39 5.46
C PHE A 75 -7.91 0.96 4.09
N PRO A 76 -8.97 1.57 3.51
CA PRO A 76 -9.50 1.10 2.24
C PRO A 76 -8.46 1.17 1.13
N GLY A 77 -7.70 2.26 1.03
CA GLY A 77 -6.66 2.41 0.02
C GLY A 77 -5.55 1.38 0.16
N GLY A 78 -4.91 1.33 1.31
CA GLY A 78 -3.76 0.45 1.53
C GLY A 78 -4.08 -1.02 1.37
N ILE A 79 -5.19 -1.50 1.95
CA ILE A 79 -5.59 -2.92 1.91
C ILE A 79 -5.94 -3.35 0.48
N ILE A 80 -6.80 -2.58 -0.21
CA ILE A 80 -7.24 -2.91 -1.57
C ILE A 80 -6.05 -2.81 -2.54
N GLY A 81 -5.20 -1.79 -2.40
CA GLY A 81 -4.02 -1.61 -3.24
C GLY A 81 -3.04 -2.78 -3.11
N ALA A 82 -2.63 -3.11 -1.88
CA ALA A 82 -1.71 -4.22 -1.63
C ALA A 82 -2.26 -5.58 -2.10
N PHE A 83 -3.55 -5.84 -1.88
CA PHE A 83 -4.20 -7.05 -2.34
C PHE A 83 -4.20 -7.14 -3.87
N LEU A 84 -4.66 -6.08 -4.55
CA LEU A 84 -4.74 -6.04 -6.01
C LEU A 84 -3.35 -6.09 -6.65
N ALA A 85 -2.34 -5.45 -6.05
CA ALA A 85 -0.95 -5.57 -6.46
C ALA A 85 -0.49 -7.04 -6.48
N GLY A 86 -0.79 -7.79 -5.42
CA GLY A 86 -0.45 -9.22 -5.33
C GLY A 86 -1.21 -10.08 -6.34
N VAL A 87 -2.51 -9.84 -6.51
CA VAL A 87 -3.34 -10.58 -7.47
C VAL A 87 -2.85 -10.36 -8.90
N LEU A 88 -2.60 -9.12 -9.30
CA LEU A 88 -2.12 -8.82 -10.66
C LEU A 88 -0.70 -9.35 -10.88
N TYR A 89 0.17 -9.32 -9.87
CA TYR A 89 1.48 -9.93 -9.96
C TYR A 89 1.40 -11.44 -10.19
N LEU A 90 0.58 -12.16 -9.41
CA LEU A 90 0.38 -13.60 -9.58
C LEU A 90 -0.22 -13.95 -10.95
N LYS A 91 -1.13 -13.13 -11.45
CA LYS A 91 -1.79 -13.36 -12.73
C LYS A 91 -0.87 -13.16 -13.94
N PHE A 92 -0.04 -12.13 -13.91
CA PHE A 92 0.75 -11.71 -15.08
C PHE A 92 2.26 -11.98 -14.97
N GLY A 93 2.77 -12.35 -13.79
CA GLY A 93 4.17 -12.71 -13.54
C GLY A 93 5.19 -11.56 -13.67
N ARG A 94 4.77 -10.32 -13.92
CA ARG A 94 5.66 -9.17 -14.13
C ARG A 94 5.48 -8.13 -13.02
N LYS A 95 6.59 -7.65 -12.45
CA LYS A 95 6.63 -6.69 -11.33
C LYS A 95 5.86 -5.39 -11.60
N ILE A 96 5.80 -4.97 -12.86
CA ILE A 96 5.03 -3.77 -13.25
C ILE A 96 3.54 -3.91 -12.92
N TRP A 97 2.97 -5.12 -13.03
CA TRP A 97 1.58 -5.34 -12.71
C TRP A 97 1.27 -5.22 -11.20
N ALA A 98 2.26 -5.48 -10.35
CA ALA A 98 2.12 -5.16 -8.93
C ALA A 98 2.01 -3.64 -8.71
N ALA A 99 2.86 -2.85 -9.37
CA ALA A 99 2.79 -1.40 -9.31
C ALA A 99 1.45 -0.86 -9.87
N VAL A 100 0.99 -1.38 -11.01
CA VAL A 100 -0.33 -1.04 -11.59
C VAL A 100 -1.45 -1.39 -10.62
N GLY A 101 -1.40 -2.58 -10.00
CA GLY A 101 -2.39 -3.02 -9.02
C GLY A 101 -2.46 -2.11 -7.81
N GLU A 102 -1.31 -1.67 -7.29
CA GLU A 102 -1.25 -0.71 -6.18
C GLU A 102 -1.87 0.64 -6.57
N VAL A 103 -1.51 1.19 -7.75
CA VAL A 103 -2.03 2.48 -8.20
C VAL A 103 -3.54 2.43 -8.43
N VAL A 104 -4.05 1.40 -9.12
CA VAL A 104 -5.49 1.24 -9.37
C VAL A 104 -6.23 0.93 -8.07
N GLY A 105 -5.70 0.02 -7.27
CA GLY A 105 -6.33 -0.40 -6.01
C GLY A 105 -6.40 0.72 -4.98
N THR A 106 -5.31 1.43 -4.76
CA THR A 106 -5.27 2.55 -3.81
C THR A 106 -5.86 3.82 -4.43
N GLY A 107 -5.35 4.23 -5.60
CA GLY A 107 -5.60 5.55 -6.18
C GLY A 107 -7.02 5.73 -6.72
N ILE A 108 -7.66 4.65 -7.14
CA ILE A 108 -9.02 4.69 -7.70
C ILE A 108 -10.01 3.97 -6.77
N ILE A 109 -9.88 2.65 -6.63
CA ILE A 109 -10.85 1.85 -5.89
C ILE A 109 -10.87 2.25 -4.42
N GLY A 110 -9.72 2.31 -3.78
CA GLY A 110 -9.57 2.71 -2.38
C GLY A 110 -10.03 4.15 -2.12
N ALA A 111 -9.75 5.08 -3.04
CA ALA A 111 -10.23 6.45 -2.96
C ALA A 111 -11.77 6.54 -3.03
N LEU A 112 -12.41 5.73 -3.88
CA LEU A 112 -13.87 5.64 -3.94
C LEU A 112 -14.46 5.06 -2.64
N PHE A 113 -13.84 4.01 -2.10
CA PHE A 113 -14.22 3.47 -0.79
C PHE A 113 -13.94 4.42 0.38
N ALA A 114 -13.00 5.35 0.24
CA ALA A 114 -12.76 6.39 1.25
C ALA A 114 -13.95 7.35 1.43
N VAL A 115 -14.78 7.52 0.41
CA VAL A 115 -15.98 8.39 0.49
C VAL A 115 -16.98 7.94 1.57
N PRO A 116 -17.50 6.71 1.57
CA PRO A 116 -18.38 6.24 2.65
C PRO A 116 -17.68 6.22 4.01
N TYR A 117 -16.38 5.87 4.07
CA TYR A 117 -15.59 5.96 5.31
C TYR A 117 -15.56 7.38 5.87
N ALA A 118 -15.28 8.37 5.02
CA ALA A 118 -15.26 9.77 5.42
C ALA A 118 -16.65 10.25 5.89
N LYS A 119 -17.71 9.86 5.20
CA LYS A 119 -19.09 10.25 5.58
C LYS A 119 -19.52 9.64 6.91
N VAL A 120 -19.32 8.33 7.08
CA VAL A 120 -19.86 7.59 8.24
C VAL A 120 -18.99 7.77 9.49
N LEU A 121 -17.65 7.72 9.34
CA LEU A 121 -16.74 7.70 10.49
C LEU A 121 -16.12 9.06 10.81
N MET A 122 -16.12 10.00 9.86
CA MET A 122 -15.46 11.30 10.03
C MET A 122 -16.43 12.48 9.86
N GLY A 123 -17.71 12.23 9.55
CA GLY A 123 -18.71 13.29 9.34
C GLY A 123 -18.43 14.20 8.14
N SER A 124 -17.57 13.76 7.20
CA SER A 124 -17.16 14.57 6.04
C SER A 124 -18.14 14.45 4.89
N ALA A 125 -18.53 15.59 4.30
CA ALA A 125 -19.35 15.65 3.08
C ALA A 125 -18.53 15.57 1.78
N ALA A 126 -17.23 15.33 1.86
CA ALA A 126 -16.34 15.29 0.70
C ALA A 126 -16.70 14.15 -0.27
N GLY A 127 -16.71 14.45 -1.57
CA GLY A 127 -16.99 13.50 -2.64
C GLY A 127 -15.72 12.81 -3.17
N ALA A 128 -15.91 11.93 -4.15
CA ALA A 128 -14.81 11.12 -4.74
C ALA A 128 -13.68 11.96 -5.34
N PHE A 129 -13.99 13.06 -6.00
CA PHE A 129 -13.00 13.98 -6.57
C PHE A 129 -12.09 14.64 -5.55
N PHE A 130 -12.46 14.62 -4.28
CA PHE A 130 -11.64 15.11 -3.19
C PHE A 130 -10.54 14.11 -2.80
N PHE A 131 -10.82 12.81 -2.87
CA PHE A 131 -9.89 11.77 -2.42
C PHE A 131 -9.03 11.19 -3.55
N VAL A 132 -9.56 11.09 -4.78
CA VAL A 132 -8.85 10.45 -5.90
C VAL A 132 -7.49 11.11 -6.21
N PRO A 133 -7.36 12.45 -6.35
CA PRO A 133 -6.07 13.06 -6.68
C PRO A 133 -4.97 12.78 -5.65
N PRO A 134 -5.16 13.01 -4.34
CA PRO A 134 -4.10 12.74 -3.36
C PRO A 134 -3.78 11.24 -3.22
N PHE A 135 -4.75 10.35 -3.37
CA PHE A 135 -4.52 8.91 -3.35
C PHE A 135 -3.70 8.45 -4.58
N LEU A 136 -4.01 8.98 -5.77
CA LEU A 136 -3.23 8.71 -6.98
C LEU A 136 -1.80 9.22 -6.85
N VAL A 137 -1.59 10.44 -6.43
CA VAL A 137 -0.25 11.02 -6.25
C VAL A 137 0.57 10.18 -5.28
N SER A 138 -0.02 9.80 -4.14
CA SER A 138 0.64 8.99 -3.12
C SER A 138 1.00 7.58 -3.63
N SER A 139 0.04 6.91 -4.28
CA SER A 139 0.22 5.54 -4.78
C SER A 139 1.14 5.47 -6.00
N ILE A 140 1.07 6.43 -6.93
CA ILE A 140 2.00 6.50 -8.07
C ILE A 140 3.44 6.67 -7.59
N ALA A 141 3.69 7.66 -6.71
CA ALA A 141 5.02 7.90 -6.17
C ALA A 141 5.57 6.66 -5.46
N GLY A 142 4.78 6.05 -4.58
CA GLY A 142 5.20 4.86 -3.85
C GLY A 142 5.33 3.62 -4.72
N ALA A 143 4.41 3.37 -5.64
CA ALA A 143 4.48 2.23 -6.55
C ALA A 143 5.70 2.32 -7.49
N ALA A 144 6.05 3.53 -7.95
CA ALA A 144 7.26 3.76 -8.73
C ALA A 144 8.52 3.40 -7.92
N ILE A 145 8.62 3.84 -6.66
CA ILE A 145 9.73 3.50 -5.77
C ILE A 145 9.78 1.97 -5.56
N GLY A 146 8.67 1.34 -5.21
CA GLY A 146 8.60 -0.12 -5.01
C GLY A 146 9.01 -0.91 -6.25
N TRP A 147 8.53 -0.49 -7.42
CA TRP A 147 8.91 -1.09 -8.70
C TRP A 147 10.40 -0.91 -9.01
N MET A 148 10.98 0.28 -8.80
CA MET A 148 12.42 0.53 -9.00
C MET A 148 13.29 -0.33 -8.08
N VAL A 149 12.89 -0.52 -6.83
CA VAL A 149 13.58 -1.42 -5.90
C VAL A 149 13.51 -2.86 -6.42
N LEU A 150 12.32 -3.33 -6.81
CA LEU A 150 12.15 -4.67 -7.36
C LEU A 150 12.89 -4.89 -8.67
N ALA A 151 13.04 -3.87 -9.51
CA ALA A 151 13.77 -3.96 -10.77
C ALA A 151 15.24 -4.36 -10.57
N LYS A 152 15.83 -4.00 -9.42
CA LYS A 152 17.20 -4.37 -9.05
C LYS A 152 17.30 -5.80 -8.47
N VAL A 153 16.20 -6.42 -8.08
CA VAL A 153 16.17 -7.78 -7.52
C VAL A 153 15.96 -8.80 -8.65
N LYS A 154 16.85 -9.80 -8.75
CA LYS A 154 16.72 -10.87 -9.74
C LYS A 154 15.47 -11.71 -9.45
N GLU A 155 14.69 -12.02 -10.49
CA GLU A 155 13.41 -12.77 -10.36
C GLU A 155 13.59 -14.14 -9.71
N LYS A 156 14.73 -14.83 -9.98
CA LYS A 156 15.06 -16.12 -9.39
C LYS A 156 15.00 -16.13 -7.85
N ASN A 157 15.26 -14.98 -7.21
CA ASN A 157 15.25 -14.84 -5.75
C ASN A 157 13.84 -14.56 -5.19
N LEU A 158 12.88 -14.22 -6.04
CA LEU A 158 11.49 -13.90 -5.65
C LEU A 158 10.59 -15.14 -5.71
N VAL A 159 10.78 -15.99 -6.73
CA VAL A 159 9.95 -17.18 -6.97
C VAL A 159 10.23 -18.33 -5.98
N GLN A 160 11.43 -18.39 -5.37
CA GLN A 160 11.77 -19.42 -4.37
C GLN A 160 11.01 -19.25 -3.03
N ASN A 161 10.21 -18.23 -2.87
CA ASN A 161 9.55 -17.90 -1.61
C ASN A 161 8.00 -18.04 -1.65
N MET A 162 7.43 -18.35 -2.80
CA MET A 162 6.02 -18.70 -2.97
C MET A 162 5.83 -20.21 -2.97
#